data_a8f578cb032de4a82cd57e579a70a041
#
_entry.id   a8f578cb032de4a82cd57e579a70a041
#
_cell.length_a   1.000
_cell.length_b   1.000
_cell.length_c   1.000
_cell.angle_alpha   90.00
_cell.angle_beta   90.00
_cell.angle_gamma   90.00
#
_symmetry.space_group_name_H-M   'P 1'
#
loop_
_entity.id
_entity.type
_entity.pdbx_description
1 polymer ?
#
loop_
_entity_poly.entity_id
_entity_poly.type
_entity_poly.pdbx_seq_one_letter_code
_entity_poly.pdbx_strand_id
1 'polypeptide(L)'
;MELKGSHKNKPTKSKGWFEIRKILAKSTDRDLLKIISELYALSKDNKNFLDSRFFQDKSTIASYKKIIAVNLTPSNSKLRYLNPWDYASAVSLKNAKKALSDYKKATGDEYGLIELMIYYVECGTAVSLSHGDMYDQYYGSLVSVFKSALLLMGKYPHEEMLPFIDRVKLLINKTRNIGWGYFETLHYLFKNSYETDSIGE
;
A
#
# COMPACT_ATOMS: atom_id res chain seq x y z
N MET A 1 59.93 -22.20 13.98
CA MET A 1 59.26 -21.12 13.18
C MET A 1 57.76 -21.40 13.27
N GLU A 2 57.13 -20.82 14.29
CA GLU A 2 55.72 -21.08 14.63
C GLU A 2 54.81 -20.18 13.83
N LEU A 3 53.85 -20.76 13.11
CA LEU A 3 52.79 -20.02 12.38
C LEU A 3 51.67 -19.70 13.34
N LYS A 4 51.50 -18.40 13.61
CA LYS A 4 50.41 -17.82 14.41
C LYS A 4 49.06 -18.11 13.76
N GLY A 5 48.17 -18.76 14.53
CA GLY A 5 46.79 -19.04 14.16
C GLY A 5 45.97 -17.73 13.98
N SER A 6 45.29 -17.66 12.84
CA SER A 6 44.31 -16.62 12.51
C SER A 6 43.07 -16.77 13.39
N HIS A 7 42.84 -15.85 14.32
CA HIS A 7 41.58 -15.73 15.05
C HIS A 7 40.49 -15.27 14.08
N LYS A 8 39.66 -16.20 13.61
CA LYS A 8 38.41 -15.88 12.93
C LYS A 8 37.45 -15.25 13.95
N ASN A 9 37.26 -13.94 13.89
CA ASN A 9 36.17 -13.24 14.59
C ASN A 9 34.83 -13.82 14.15
N LYS A 10 34.14 -14.55 15.04
CA LYS A 10 32.75 -14.97 14.85
C LYS A 10 31.89 -13.70 14.75
N PRO A 11 30.96 -13.60 13.76
CA PRO A 11 30.06 -12.48 13.70
C PRO A 11 29.20 -12.43 14.97
N THR A 12 29.26 -11.33 15.69
CA THR A 12 28.41 -11.05 16.85
C THR A 12 26.96 -11.09 16.37
N LYS A 13 26.17 -12.05 16.90
CA LYS A 13 24.70 -12.09 16.67
C LYS A 13 24.14 -10.70 16.99
N SER A 14 23.47 -10.07 16.01
CA SER A 14 22.78 -8.80 16.22
C SER A 14 21.83 -8.98 17.42
N LYS A 15 21.95 -8.12 18.42
CA LYS A 15 21.04 -8.11 19.58
C LYS A 15 19.64 -7.81 19.03
N GLY A 16 18.73 -8.79 19.11
CA GLY A 16 17.39 -8.68 18.56
C GLY A 16 16.48 -7.79 19.40
N TRP A 17 15.26 -7.56 18.93
CA TRP A 17 14.23 -6.76 19.61
C TRP A 17 14.02 -7.14 21.08
N PHE A 18 14.13 -8.42 21.42
CA PHE A 18 13.98 -8.91 22.80
C PHE A 18 14.96 -8.24 23.78
N GLU A 19 16.24 -8.07 23.40
CA GLU A 19 17.24 -7.42 24.26
C GLU A 19 17.00 -5.89 24.32
N ILE A 20 16.66 -5.28 23.19
CA ILE A 20 16.31 -3.84 23.15
C ILE A 20 15.11 -3.56 24.06
N ARG A 21 14.06 -4.39 23.99
CA ARG A 21 12.87 -4.26 24.83
C ARG A 21 13.20 -4.31 26.33
N LYS A 22 14.13 -5.19 26.76
CA LYS A 22 14.55 -5.25 28.17
C LYS A 22 15.23 -3.95 28.65
N ILE A 23 16.00 -3.31 27.76
CA ILE A 23 16.63 -2.03 28.05
C ILE A 23 15.58 -0.93 28.14
N LEU A 24 14.70 -0.83 27.12
CA LEU A 24 13.64 0.18 27.06
C LEU A 24 12.69 0.07 28.26
N ALA A 25 12.38 -1.15 28.74
CA ALA A 25 11.53 -1.37 29.91
C ALA A 25 12.12 -0.84 31.24
N LYS A 26 13.42 -0.51 31.25
CA LYS A 26 14.12 0.08 32.41
C LYS A 26 14.43 1.57 32.21
N SER A 27 14.13 2.11 31.02
CA SER A 27 14.38 3.51 30.70
C SER A 27 13.32 4.41 31.33
N THR A 28 13.69 5.66 31.62
CA THR A 28 12.73 6.66 32.08
C THR A 28 11.84 7.15 30.92
N ASP A 29 10.66 7.69 31.23
CA ASP A 29 9.78 8.29 30.20
C ASP A 29 10.50 9.36 29.40
N ARG A 30 11.37 10.14 30.03
CA ARG A 30 12.20 11.16 29.37
C ARG A 30 13.14 10.55 28.34
N ASP A 31 13.78 9.42 28.64
CA ASP A 31 14.68 8.73 27.72
C ASP A 31 13.90 8.11 26.57
N LEU A 32 12.71 7.54 26.84
CA LEU A 32 11.82 6.99 25.82
C LEU A 32 11.34 8.09 24.87
N LEU A 33 10.91 9.25 25.38
CA LEU A 33 10.51 10.39 24.54
C LEU A 33 11.66 10.89 23.68
N LYS A 34 12.89 10.92 24.21
CA LYS A 34 14.08 11.29 23.45
C LYS A 34 14.32 10.32 22.29
N ILE A 35 14.28 9.01 22.53
CA ILE A 35 14.44 7.99 21.50
C ILE A 35 13.34 8.11 20.44
N ILE A 36 12.09 8.33 20.85
CA ILE A 36 10.96 8.51 19.90
C ILE A 36 11.16 9.77 19.06
N SER A 37 11.63 10.87 19.65
CA SER A 37 11.93 12.10 18.91
C SER A 37 13.06 11.89 17.88
N GLU A 38 14.10 11.16 18.26
CA GLU A 38 15.18 10.79 17.34
C GLU A 38 14.67 9.92 16.19
N LEU A 39 13.82 8.92 16.49
CA LEU A 39 13.17 8.09 15.45
C LEU A 39 12.25 8.90 14.54
N TYR A 40 11.50 9.85 15.09
CA TYR A 40 10.65 10.76 14.31
C TYR A 40 11.46 11.60 13.30
N ALA A 41 12.62 12.08 13.71
CA ALA A 41 13.51 12.87 12.86
C ALA A 41 14.32 12.03 11.86
N LEU A 42 14.53 10.73 12.15
CA LEU A 42 15.43 9.85 11.41
C LEU A 42 14.96 9.57 9.97
N SER A 43 13.65 9.43 9.76
CA SER A 43 13.12 9.13 8.44
C SER A 43 11.70 9.67 8.25
N LYS A 44 11.36 9.96 6.98
CA LYS A 44 10.00 10.37 6.60
C LYS A 44 8.97 9.27 6.91
N ASP A 45 9.35 8.00 6.81
CA ASP A 45 8.47 6.88 7.11
C ASP A 45 8.12 6.84 8.60
N ASN A 46 9.11 7.04 9.50
CA ASN A 46 8.88 7.12 10.94
C ASN A 46 7.99 8.30 11.30
N LYS A 47 8.27 9.47 10.67
CA LYS A 47 7.44 10.66 10.85
C LYS A 47 5.99 10.38 10.45
N ASN A 48 5.77 9.89 9.23
CA ASN A 48 4.44 9.56 8.73
C ASN A 48 3.71 8.54 9.63
N PHE A 49 4.44 7.55 10.13
CA PHE A 49 3.87 6.54 11.05
C PHE A 49 3.38 7.17 12.36
N LEU A 50 4.19 8.00 13.00
CA LEU A 50 3.83 8.63 14.28
C LEU A 50 2.72 9.68 14.09
N ASP A 51 2.83 10.52 13.05
CA ASP A 51 1.77 11.49 12.71
C ASP A 51 0.43 10.76 12.49
N SER A 52 0.43 9.68 11.71
CA SER A 52 -0.79 8.90 11.43
C SER A 52 -1.33 8.17 12.65
N ARG A 53 -0.47 7.79 13.60
CA ARG A 53 -0.87 7.13 14.84
C ARG A 53 -1.59 8.07 15.79
N PHE A 54 -1.15 9.32 15.87
CA PHE A 54 -1.63 10.28 16.86
C PHE A 54 -2.60 11.32 16.29
N PHE A 55 -2.53 11.61 14.98
CA PHE A 55 -3.38 12.58 14.28
C PHE A 55 -4.18 11.88 13.17
N GLN A 56 -5.17 11.07 13.58
CA GLN A 56 -6.05 10.36 12.63
C GLN A 56 -7.14 11.29 12.11
N ASP A 57 -6.81 12.07 11.09
CA ASP A 57 -7.73 13.00 10.44
C ASP A 57 -7.77 12.79 8.91
N LYS A 58 -8.58 13.61 8.21
CA LYS A 58 -8.67 13.57 6.74
C LYS A 58 -7.33 13.86 6.06
N SER A 59 -6.40 14.57 6.71
CA SER A 59 -5.08 14.88 6.17
C SER A 59 -4.20 13.64 6.10
N THR A 60 -4.39 12.69 7.01
CA THR A 60 -3.70 11.40 7.02
C THR A 60 -4.00 10.61 5.75
N ILE A 61 -5.28 10.40 5.41
CA ILE A 61 -5.68 9.71 4.17
C ILE A 61 -5.13 10.44 2.94
N ALA A 62 -5.23 11.77 2.90
CA ALA A 62 -4.73 12.59 1.79
C ALA A 62 -3.20 12.42 1.59
N SER A 63 -2.44 12.33 2.68
CA SER A 63 -1.00 12.09 2.64
C SER A 63 -0.66 10.73 2.03
N TYR A 64 -1.36 9.67 2.41
CA TYR A 64 -1.17 8.33 1.82
C TYR A 64 -1.64 8.25 0.38
N LYS A 65 -2.74 8.90 0.00
CA LYS A 65 -3.16 9.06 -1.40
C LYS A 65 -2.05 9.69 -2.23
N LYS A 66 -1.40 10.75 -1.73
CA LYS A 66 -0.27 11.38 -2.41
C LYS A 66 0.91 10.42 -2.61
N ILE A 67 1.24 9.61 -1.60
CA ILE A 67 2.31 8.60 -1.72
C ILE A 67 1.94 7.56 -2.78
N ILE A 68 0.70 7.06 -2.79
CA ILE A 68 0.21 6.10 -3.78
C ILE A 68 0.29 6.70 -5.19
N ALA A 69 -0.26 7.90 -5.38
CA ALA A 69 -0.28 8.56 -6.68
C ALA A 69 1.14 8.78 -7.24
N VAL A 70 2.06 9.32 -6.45
CA VAL A 70 3.46 9.57 -6.89
C VAL A 70 4.17 8.29 -7.30
N ASN A 71 3.85 7.14 -6.68
CA ASN A 71 4.47 5.86 -6.99
C ASN A 71 3.80 5.13 -8.16
N LEU A 72 2.52 5.39 -8.43
CA LEU A 72 1.79 4.76 -9.55
C LEU A 72 1.75 5.64 -10.80
N THR A 73 1.86 6.96 -10.68
CA THR A 73 1.80 7.87 -11.82
C THR A 73 3.21 8.25 -12.24
N PRO A 74 3.64 7.87 -13.45
CA PRO A 74 4.93 8.28 -13.96
C PRO A 74 5.00 9.81 -14.07
N SER A 75 6.14 10.40 -13.70
CA SER A 75 6.31 11.84 -13.91
C SER A 75 6.44 12.15 -15.41
N ASN A 76 5.83 13.25 -15.86
CA ASN A 76 5.88 13.70 -17.27
C ASN A 76 7.33 13.84 -17.80
N SER A 77 8.29 14.16 -16.94
CA SER A 77 9.70 14.23 -17.30
C SER A 77 10.30 12.87 -17.61
N LYS A 78 9.87 11.82 -16.94
CA LYS A 78 10.30 10.44 -17.21
C LYS A 78 9.62 9.89 -18.46
N LEU A 79 8.35 10.20 -18.69
CA LEU A 79 7.56 9.71 -19.83
C LEU A 79 8.08 10.21 -21.18
N ARG A 80 8.67 11.40 -21.26
CA ARG A 80 9.21 11.97 -22.50
C ARG A 80 10.34 11.15 -23.13
N TYR A 81 11.01 10.29 -22.34
CA TYR A 81 12.20 9.55 -22.75
C TYR A 81 12.02 8.03 -22.68
N LEU A 82 10.85 7.53 -22.28
CA LEU A 82 10.58 6.11 -22.15
C LEU A 82 9.77 5.61 -23.35
N ASN A 83 10.21 4.50 -23.93
CA ASN A 83 9.35 3.72 -24.81
C ASN A 83 8.18 3.13 -24.01
N PRO A 84 7.02 2.84 -24.64
CA PRO A 84 5.88 2.24 -23.94
C PRO A 84 6.22 0.99 -23.11
N TRP A 85 7.22 0.23 -23.54
CA TRP A 85 7.74 -0.98 -22.88
C TRP A 85 8.53 -0.69 -21.58
N ASP A 86 8.97 0.55 -21.37
CA ASP A 86 9.78 0.96 -20.22
C ASP A 86 8.95 1.57 -19.09
N TYR A 87 7.63 1.68 -19.25
CA TYR A 87 6.74 2.21 -18.20
C TYR A 87 6.82 1.43 -16.89
N ALA A 88 7.18 0.16 -16.93
CA ALA A 88 7.43 -0.65 -15.76
C ALA A 88 8.48 -0.04 -14.82
N SER A 89 9.51 0.61 -15.39
CA SER A 89 10.58 1.27 -14.61
C SER A 89 10.16 2.61 -14.02
N ALA A 90 9.10 3.22 -14.54
CA ALA A 90 8.63 4.54 -14.13
C ALA A 90 7.64 4.51 -12.95
N VAL A 91 7.09 3.32 -12.63
CA VAL A 91 6.15 3.12 -11.52
C VAL A 91 6.74 2.20 -10.44
N SER A 92 6.38 2.42 -9.20
CA SER A 92 6.81 1.58 -8.08
C SER A 92 5.61 0.95 -7.38
N LEU A 93 5.12 -0.17 -7.94
CA LEU A 93 4.04 -0.97 -7.34
C LEU A 93 4.37 -1.37 -5.89
N LYS A 94 5.64 -1.70 -5.62
CA LYS A 94 6.11 -2.06 -4.28
C LYS A 94 5.91 -0.92 -3.28
N ASN A 95 6.34 0.29 -3.63
CA ASN A 95 6.23 1.44 -2.73
C ASN A 95 4.77 1.89 -2.56
N ALA A 96 3.97 1.82 -3.62
CA ALA A 96 2.54 2.12 -3.54
C ALA A 96 1.79 1.12 -2.63
N LYS A 97 2.08 -0.19 -2.74
CA LYS A 97 1.55 -1.21 -1.80
C LYS A 97 2.07 -1.04 -0.38
N LYS A 98 3.34 -0.65 -0.21
CA LYS A 98 3.92 -0.35 1.10
C LYS A 98 3.11 0.73 1.82
N ALA A 99 2.66 1.77 1.11
CA ALA A 99 1.84 2.83 1.69
C ALA A 99 0.53 2.28 2.30
N LEU A 100 -0.14 1.32 1.66
CA LEU A 100 -1.33 0.65 2.21
C LEU A 100 -1.01 -0.10 3.52
N SER A 101 0.09 -0.86 3.52
CA SER A 101 0.55 -1.60 4.71
C SER A 101 0.93 -0.67 5.87
N ASP A 102 1.61 0.42 5.56
CA ASP A 102 2.05 1.41 6.55
C ASP A 102 0.85 2.14 7.17
N TYR A 103 -0.14 2.52 6.35
CA TYR A 103 -1.40 3.09 6.83
C TYR A 103 -2.12 2.15 7.80
N LYS A 104 -2.32 0.88 7.39
CA LYS A 104 -2.95 -0.13 8.24
C LYS A 104 -2.25 -0.27 9.58
N LYS A 105 -0.91 -0.34 9.59
CA LYS A 105 -0.11 -0.48 10.82
C LYS A 105 -0.17 0.77 11.70
N ALA A 106 -0.17 1.94 11.09
CA ALA A 106 -0.17 3.21 11.81
C ALA A 106 -1.52 3.50 12.45
N THR A 107 -2.61 3.32 11.72
CA THR A 107 -3.93 3.78 12.14
C THR A 107 -4.81 2.67 12.70
N GLY A 108 -4.72 1.46 12.15
CA GLY A 108 -5.71 0.39 12.38
C GLY A 108 -7.09 0.68 11.76
N ASP A 109 -7.25 1.81 11.05
CA ASP A 109 -8.48 2.23 10.39
C ASP A 109 -8.74 1.41 9.13
N GLU A 110 -9.66 0.44 9.22
CA GLU A 110 -10.03 -0.41 8.09
C GLU A 110 -10.86 0.35 7.04
N TYR A 111 -11.67 1.34 7.44
CA TYR A 111 -12.48 2.12 6.52
C TYR A 111 -11.61 3.03 5.61
N GLY A 112 -10.67 3.74 6.21
CA GLY A 112 -9.67 4.50 5.46
C GLY A 112 -8.76 3.62 4.61
N LEU A 113 -8.51 2.38 5.05
CA LEU A 113 -7.76 1.42 4.25
C LEU A 113 -8.54 0.98 2.99
N ILE A 114 -9.87 0.75 3.08
CA ILE A 114 -10.74 0.50 1.91
C ILE A 114 -10.63 1.67 0.92
N GLU A 115 -10.76 2.89 1.43
CA GLU A 115 -10.62 4.11 0.63
C GLU A 115 -9.29 4.17 -0.14
N LEU A 116 -8.18 3.87 0.53
CA LEU A 116 -6.85 3.87 -0.07
C LEU A 116 -6.63 2.72 -1.06
N MET A 117 -7.21 1.54 -0.80
CA MET A 117 -7.14 0.40 -1.72
C MET A 117 -7.90 0.67 -3.02
N ILE A 118 -9.10 1.23 -2.93
CA ILE A 118 -9.88 1.63 -4.12
C ILE A 118 -9.12 2.72 -4.88
N TYR A 119 -8.61 3.73 -4.17
CA TYR A 119 -7.81 4.79 -4.77
C TYR A 119 -6.55 4.27 -5.48
N TYR A 120 -5.89 3.24 -4.93
CA TYR A 120 -4.75 2.57 -5.57
C TYR A 120 -5.15 2.00 -6.95
N VAL A 121 -6.28 1.29 -7.01
CA VAL A 121 -6.77 0.69 -8.26
C VAL A 121 -7.20 1.76 -9.25
N GLU A 122 -7.84 2.83 -8.79
CA GLU A 122 -8.22 3.97 -9.64
C GLU A 122 -7.01 4.66 -10.25
N CYS A 123 -5.98 4.95 -9.45
CA CYS A 123 -4.73 5.55 -9.94
C CYS A 123 -4.07 4.66 -11.01
N GLY A 124 -3.96 3.36 -10.74
CA GLY A 124 -3.37 2.42 -11.69
C GLY A 124 -4.19 2.32 -12.97
N THR A 125 -5.51 2.22 -12.87
CA THR A 125 -6.41 2.21 -14.04
C THR A 125 -6.28 3.50 -14.87
N ALA A 126 -6.21 4.66 -14.21
CA ALA A 126 -6.04 5.94 -14.90
C ALA A 126 -4.73 6.01 -15.70
N VAL A 127 -3.65 5.41 -15.19
CA VAL A 127 -2.37 5.33 -15.91
C VAL A 127 -2.53 4.49 -17.19
N SER A 128 -3.16 3.31 -17.11
CA SER A 128 -3.43 2.49 -18.30
C SER A 128 -4.29 3.21 -19.35
N LEU A 129 -5.34 3.91 -18.91
CA LEU A 129 -6.19 4.68 -19.81
C LEU A 129 -5.47 5.86 -20.49
N SER A 130 -4.48 6.45 -19.81
CA SER A 130 -3.74 7.62 -20.32
C SER A 130 -2.53 7.25 -21.18
N HIS A 131 -1.93 6.10 -20.96
CA HIS A 131 -0.64 5.72 -21.55
C HIS A 131 -0.71 4.43 -22.38
N GLY A 132 -1.87 3.77 -22.42
CA GLY A 132 -2.07 2.48 -23.10
C GLY A 132 -1.81 1.28 -22.16
N ASP A 133 -1.86 0.09 -22.77
CA ASP A 133 -1.72 -1.16 -22.03
C ASP A 133 -0.38 -1.26 -21.30
N MET A 134 -0.46 -1.72 -20.06
CA MET A 134 0.67 -2.00 -19.20
C MET A 134 1.00 -3.52 -19.27
N TYR A 135 1.99 -3.95 -18.54
CA TYR A 135 2.43 -5.34 -18.48
C TYR A 135 1.60 -6.18 -17.48
N ASP A 136 1.60 -7.50 -17.63
CA ASP A 136 0.80 -8.44 -16.84
C ASP A 136 0.93 -8.25 -15.30
N GLN A 137 2.15 -8.15 -14.77
CA GLN A 137 2.38 -7.96 -13.35
C GLN A 137 1.78 -6.65 -12.79
N TYR A 138 1.63 -5.64 -13.65
CA TYR A 138 0.97 -4.39 -13.27
C TYR A 138 -0.50 -4.64 -12.95
N TYR A 139 -1.23 -5.26 -13.89
CA TYR A 139 -2.64 -5.59 -13.68
C TYR A 139 -2.82 -6.60 -12.55
N GLY A 140 -1.96 -7.61 -12.45
CA GLY A 140 -1.95 -8.55 -11.33
C GLY A 140 -1.82 -7.85 -9.97
N SER A 141 -1.05 -6.77 -9.90
CA SER A 141 -0.95 -5.93 -8.69
C SER A 141 -2.25 -5.19 -8.38
N LEU A 142 -2.90 -4.58 -9.39
CA LEU A 142 -4.17 -3.87 -9.20
C LEU A 142 -5.28 -4.84 -8.79
N VAL A 143 -5.40 -5.99 -9.46
CA VAL A 143 -6.36 -7.05 -9.13
C VAL A 143 -6.18 -7.56 -7.70
N SER A 144 -4.93 -7.78 -7.27
CA SER A 144 -4.63 -8.23 -5.90
C SER A 144 -5.11 -7.23 -4.84
N VAL A 145 -4.90 -5.93 -5.07
CA VAL A 145 -5.38 -4.88 -4.14
C VAL A 145 -6.90 -4.75 -4.21
N PHE A 146 -7.49 -4.82 -5.40
CA PHE A 146 -8.92 -4.80 -5.59
C PHE A 146 -9.63 -5.93 -4.83
N LYS A 147 -9.15 -7.17 -5.00
CA LYS A 147 -9.65 -8.33 -4.25
C LYS A 147 -9.56 -8.11 -2.74
N SER A 148 -8.45 -7.55 -2.26
CA SER A 148 -8.29 -7.25 -0.84
C SER A 148 -9.27 -6.19 -0.35
N ALA A 149 -9.58 -5.19 -1.16
CA ALA A 149 -10.58 -4.17 -0.85
C ALA A 149 -11.98 -4.80 -0.72
N LEU A 150 -12.40 -5.63 -1.69
CA LEU A 150 -13.69 -6.32 -1.66
C LEU A 150 -13.83 -7.23 -0.43
N LEU A 151 -12.78 -8.00 -0.11
CA LEU A 151 -12.76 -8.85 1.09
C LEU A 151 -12.87 -8.05 2.39
N LEU A 152 -12.28 -6.86 2.44
CA LEU A 152 -12.36 -6.00 3.61
C LEU A 152 -13.73 -5.33 3.70
N MET A 153 -14.30 -4.85 2.59
CA MET A 153 -15.65 -4.29 2.51
C MET A 153 -16.70 -5.31 2.93
N GLY A 154 -16.53 -6.60 2.59
CA GLY A 154 -17.45 -7.68 2.97
C GLY A 154 -17.56 -7.97 4.49
N LYS A 155 -16.74 -7.31 5.32
CA LYS A 155 -16.85 -7.37 6.79
C LYS A 155 -17.85 -6.37 7.36
N TYR A 156 -18.34 -5.44 6.55
CA TYR A 156 -19.22 -4.35 6.97
C TYR A 156 -20.61 -4.51 6.40
N PRO A 157 -21.64 -3.94 7.04
CA PRO A 157 -22.98 -3.91 6.50
C PRO A 157 -23.02 -3.30 5.09
N HIS A 158 -23.88 -3.86 4.24
CA HIS A 158 -23.99 -3.44 2.83
C HIS A 158 -24.25 -1.94 2.69
N GLU A 159 -25.15 -1.42 3.53
CA GLU A 159 -25.54 0.00 3.50
C GLU A 159 -24.37 0.95 3.76
N GLU A 160 -23.46 0.56 4.65
CA GLU A 160 -22.26 1.36 4.94
C GLU A 160 -21.26 1.38 3.77
N MET A 161 -21.29 0.34 2.95
CA MET A 161 -20.39 0.18 1.81
C MET A 161 -20.93 0.76 0.50
N LEU A 162 -22.18 1.22 0.45
CA LEU A 162 -22.79 1.77 -0.77
C LEU A 162 -21.93 2.82 -1.48
N PRO A 163 -21.32 3.82 -0.80
CA PRO A 163 -20.46 4.80 -1.47
C PRO A 163 -19.24 4.16 -2.17
N PHE A 164 -18.68 3.10 -1.60
CA PHE A 164 -17.57 2.36 -2.20
C PHE A 164 -18.04 1.45 -3.33
N ILE A 165 -19.18 0.79 -3.16
CA ILE A 165 -19.80 -0.08 -4.18
C ILE A 165 -20.05 0.72 -5.46
N ASP A 166 -20.67 1.89 -5.37
CA ASP A 166 -20.96 2.73 -6.53
C ASP A 166 -19.69 3.19 -7.22
N ARG A 167 -18.69 3.56 -6.44
CA ARG A 167 -17.37 3.97 -6.94
C ARG A 167 -16.64 2.81 -7.63
N VAL A 168 -16.73 1.59 -7.09
CA VAL A 168 -16.18 0.38 -7.69
C VAL A 168 -16.89 0.04 -9.01
N LYS A 169 -18.22 0.14 -9.07
CA LYS A 169 -18.98 -0.04 -10.32
C LYS A 169 -18.53 0.93 -11.41
N LEU A 170 -18.34 2.21 -11.06
CA LEU A 170 -17.84 3.23 -11.98
C LEU A 170 -16.41 2.91 -12.45
N LEU A 171 -15.55 2.44 -11.55
CA LEU A 171 -14.20 2.03 -11.87
C LEU A 171 -14.19 0.87 -12.87
N ILE A 172 -14.95 -0.20 -12.60
CA ILE A 172 -15.07 -1.37 -13.49
C ILE A 172 -15.52 -0.94 -14.88
N ASN A 173 -16.53 -0.08 -14.99
CA ASN A 173 -17.03 0.40 -16.29
C ASN A 173 -15.95 1.14 -17.10
N LYS A 174 -15.01 1.83 -16.46
CA LYS A 174 -13.89 2.50 -17.14
C LYS A 174 -12.86 1.51 -17.70
N THR A 175 -12.82 0.27 -17.24
CA THR A 175 -11.80 -0.72 -17.66
C THR A 175 -12.19 -1.53 -18.89
N ARG A 176 -13.38 -1.33 -19.49
CA ARG A 176 -13.94 -2.14 -20.60
C ARG A 176 -13.00 -2.26 -21.83
N ASN A 177 -12.19 -1.25 -22.07
CA ASN A 177 -11.29 -1.20 -23.23
C ASN A 177 -9.83 -1.46 -22.84
N ILE A 178 -9.57 -1.92 -21.64
CA ILE A 178 -8.23 -2.31 -21.19
C ILE A 178 -8.02 -3.79 -21.47
N GLY A 179 -6.90 -4.14 -22.08
CA GLY A 179 -6.53 -5.52 -22.40
C GLY A 179 -6.26 -6.42 -21.19
N TRP A 180 -5.66 -7.56 -21.41
CA TRP A 180 -5.19 -8.52 -20.40
C TRP A 180 -6.30 -9.17 -19.56
N GLY A 181 -7.57 -9.15 -20.00
CA GLY A 181 -8.70 -9.66 -19.21
C GLY A 181 -8.94 -8.88 -17.92
N TYR A 182 -8.45 -7.63 -17.86
CA TYR A 182 -8.53 -6.82 -16.64
C TYR A 182 -9.97 -6.48 -16.27
N PHE A 183 -10.78 -6.05 -17.26
CA PHE A 183 -12.22 -5.79 -17.04
C PHE A 183 -12.94 -7.04 -16.54
N GLU A 184 -12.77 -8.17 -17.23
CA GLU A 184 -13.43 -9.43 -16.92
C GLU A 184 -13.10 -9.88 -15.50
N THR A 185 -11.84 -9.73 -15.10
CA THR A 185 -11.37 -10.11 -13.79
C THR A 185 -11.98 -9.24 -12.68
N LEU A 186 -11.97 -7.91 -12.85
CA LEU A 186 -12.58 -7.01 -11.85
C LEU A 186 -14.09 -7.22 -11.74
N HIS A 187 -14.77 -7.36 -12.90
CA HIS A 187 -16.19 -7.60 -12.94
C HIS A 187 -16.56 -8.93 -12.26
N TYR A 188 -15.86 -10.01 -12.56
CA TYR A 188 -16.06 -11.32 -11.94
C TYR A 188 -15.89 -11.27 -10.40
N LEU A 189 -14.79 -10.65 -9.93
CA LEU A 189 -14.52 -10.51 -8.51
C LEU A 189 -15.62 -9.72 -7.80
N PHE A 190 -16.07 -8.64 -8.40
CA PHE A 190 -17.11 -7.80 -7.83
C PHE A 190 -18.46 -8.53 -7.78
N LYS A 191 -18.86 -9.14 -8.90
CA LYS A 191 -20.11 -9.91 -8.99
C LYS A 191 -20.18 -10.98 -7.92
N ASN A 192 -19.11 -11.77 -7.76
CA ASN A 192 -19.07 -12.83 -6.76
C ASN A 192 -19.05 -12.34 -5.31
N SER A 193 -18.68 -11.07 -5.07
CA SER A 193 -18.64 -10.51 -3.72
C SER A 193 -19.93 -9.80 -3.32
N TYR A 194 -20.69 -9.26 -4.28
CA TYR A 194 -21.81 -8.34 -4.01
C TYR A 194 -23.12 -8.65 -4.77
N GLU A 195 -23.11 -9.52 -5.77
CA GLU A 195 -24.30 -9.84 -6.55
C GLU A 195 -24.81 -11.27 -6.33
N THR A 196 -24.09 -12.11 -5.56
CA THR A 196 -24.50 -13.49 -5.25
C THR A 196 -25.56 -13.58 -4.16
N ASP A 197 -25.81 -12.51 -3.41
CA ASP A 197 -26.83 -12.50 -2.34
C ASP A 197 -28.28 -12.33 -2.86
N SER A 198 -28.50 -12.31 -4.18
CA SER A 198 -29.84 -12.18 -4.77
C SER A 198 -30.51 -13.54 -5.11
N ILE A 199 -29.90 -14.67 -4.73
CA ILE A 199 -30.45 -16.01 -4.96
C ILE A 199 -30.53 -16.73 -3.61
N GLY A 200 -31.40 -16.24 -2.75
CA GLY A 200 -31.64 -16.84 -1.42
C GLY A 200 -32.94 -16.32 -0.79
N GLU A 201 -34.05 -16.40 -1.52
CA GLU A 201 -35.42 -16.49 -0.99
C GLU A 201 -36.19 -17.50 -1.80
#